data_15328f9cf8337925155ae8f46abb1f05
#
_entry.id   15328f9cf8337925155ae8f46abb1f05
#
_cell.length_a   1.000
_cell.length_b   1.000
_cell.length_c   1.000
_cell.angle_alpha   90.00
_cell.angle_beta   90.00
_cell.angle_gamma   90.00
#
_symmetry.space_group_name_H-M   'P 1'
#
loop_
_entity.id
_entity.type
_entity.pdbx_description
1 polymer ?
#
loop_
_entity_poly.entity_id
_entity_poly.type
_entity_poly.pdbx_seq_one_letter_code
_entity_poly.pdbx_strand_id
1 'polypeptide(L)'
;MTKNINYRGSAGQDKFALSLNKFKKGGYFLEFGSQHPIDDNNTYLLESEYEWKGLMFEFEDKYKSLYEKYRSEDTTYIIADATGLDYVDIFSKLKVPKNIDYLQIDLEAGMLTPLTLLEKLNKQVMDTHKF
;
A
#
# COMPACT_ATOMS: atom_id res chain seq x y z
N MET A 1 2.16 -8.37 -28.78
CA MET A 1 3.48 -8.36 -28.13
C MET A 1 3.33 -8.33 -26.62
N THR A 2 3.86 -9.34 -25.96
CA THR A 2 3.93 -9.37 -24.50
C THR A 2 5.04 -8.43 -24.03
N LYS A 3 4.66 -7.40 -23.28
CA LYS A 3 5.62 -6.51 -22.63
C LYS A 3 6.31 -7.27 -21.50
N ASN A 4 7.65 -7.25 -21.46
CA ASN A 4 8.39 -7.78 -20.33
C ASN A 4 8.17 -6.87 -19.13
N ILE A 5 7.51 -7.40 -18.09
CA ILE A 5 7.22 -6.69 -16.88
C ILE A 5 8.27 -7.04 -15.83
N ASN A 6 8.91 -6.02 -15.28
CA ASN A 6 9.91 -6.19 -14.23
C ASN A 6 9.25 -6.11 -12.85
N TYR A 7 8.72 -7.23 -12.37
CA TYR A 7 8.09 -7.32 -11.05
C TYR A 7 9.10 -7.11 -9.93
N ARG A 8 8.71 -6.40 -8.88
CA ARG A 8 9.56 -6.02 -7.75
C ARG A 8 9.24 -6.76 -6.46
N GLY A 9 8.01 -7.21 -6.28
CA GLY A 9 7.60 -7.93 -5.08
C GLY A 9 8.36 -9.23 -4.91
N SER A 10 8.93 -9.48 -3.72
CA SER A 10 9.76 -10.66 -3.45
C SER A 10 9.02 -11.98 -3.57
N ALA A 11 7.71 -11.99 -3.31
CA ALA A 11 6.85 -13.16 -3.43
C ALA A 11 5.81 -13.00 -4.56
N GLY A 12 6.02 -12.07 -5.49
CA GLY A 12 5.11 -11.85 -6.60
C GLY A 12 3.83 -11.10 -6.25
N GLN A 13 3.82 -10.32 -5.16
CA GLN A 13 2.63 -9.61 -4.71
C GLN A 13 2.14 -8.58 -5.73
N ASP A 14 3.05 -7.85 -6.37
CA ASP A 14 2.70 -6.89 -7.41
C ASP A 14 2.09 -7.60 -8.64
N LYS A 15 2.64 -8.73 -9.03
CA LYS A 15 2.06 -9.56 -10.09
C LYS A 15 0.67 -10.05 -9.71
N PHE A 16 0.49 -10.48 -8.47
CA PHE A 16 -0.80 -10.95 -7.93
C PHE A 16 -1.84 -9.81 -7.99
N ALA A 17 -1.49 -8.63 -7.50
CA ALA A 17 -2.38 -7.48 -7.49
C ALA A 17 -2.81 -7.10 -8.92
N LEU A 18 -1.87 -7.05 -9.85
CA LEU A 18 -2.17 -6.74 -11.25
C LEU A 18 -3.03 -7.81 -11.91
N SER A 19 -2.73 -9.08 -11.67
CA SER A 19 -3.49 -10.20 -12.26
C SER A 19 -4.94 -10.20 -11.79
N LEU A 20 -5.18 -10.00 -10.49
CA LEU A 20 -6.54 -9.92 -9.94
C LEU A 20 -7.33 -8.75 -10.50
N ASN A 21 -6.65 -7.65 -10.79
CA ASN A 21 -7.27 -6.43 -11.31
C ASN A 21 -7.17 -6.32 -12.84
N LYS A 22 -6.87 -7.43 -13.51
CA LYS A 22 -6.79 -7.52 -14.97
C LYS A 22 -5.84 -6.49 -15.58
N PHE A 23 -4.73 -6.21 -14.90
CA PHE A 23 -3.71 -5.24 -15.31
C PHE A 23 -4.27 -3.84 -15.61
N LYS A 24 -5.34 -3.44 -14.90
CA LYS A 24 -5.93 -2.12 -15.12
C LYS A 24 -4.97 -1.00 -14.70
N LYS A 25 -5.12 0.15 -15.34
CA LYS A 25 -4.46 1.39 -14.92
C LYS A 25 -5.36 2.15 -13.95
N GLY A 26 -4.73 2.96 -13.09
CA GLY A 26 -5.46 3.88 -12.23
C GLY A 26 -6.14 3.24 -11.02
N GLY A 27 -5.63 2.11 -10.52
CA GLY A 27 -6.10 1.51 -9.27
C GLY A 27 -5.66 2.27 -8.02
N TYR A 28 -6.10 1.79 -6.87
CA TYR A 28 -5.70 2.35 -5.56
C TYR A 28 -5.26 1.25 -4.61
N PHE A 29 -4.14 1.47 -3.93
CA PHE A 29 -3.60 0.50 -2.97
C PHE A 29 -3.44 1.10 -1.57
N LEU A 30 -3.49 0.21 -0.57
CA LEU A 30 -3.00 0.46 0.79
C LEU A 30 -1.88 -0.54 1.07
N GLU A 31 -0.73 -0.04 1.49
CA GLU A 31 0.40 -0.90 1.84
C GLU A 31 0.90 -0.58 3.25
N PHE A 32 0.94 -1.59 4.10
CA PHE A 32 1.45 -1.49 5.47
C PHE A 32 2.75 -2.30 5.57
N GLY A 33 3.83 -1.65 6.02
CA GLY A 33 5.16 -2.24 6.05
C GLY A 33 5.84 -2.16 4.68
N SER A 34 5.93 -0.97 4.11
CA SER A 34 6.39 -0.77 2.73
C SER A 34 7.92 -0.87 2.56
N GLN A 35 8.70 -0.63 3.61
CA GLN A 35 10.16 -0.68 3.59
C GLN A 35 10.78 0.11 2.42
N HIS A 36 11.71 -0.48 1.67
CA HIS A 36 12.35 0.21 0.55
C HIS A 36 11.33 0.58 -0.54
N PRO A 37 11.44 1.79 -1.14
CA PRO A 37 10.41 2.25 -2.09
C PRO A 37 10.40 1.50 -3.42
N ILE A 38 11.46 0.79 -3.77
CA ILE A 38 11.60 0.07 -5.05
C ILE A 38 11.91 -1.41 -4.83
N ASP A 39 13.03 -1.71 -4.16
CA ASP A 39 13.54 -3.07 -4.02
C ASP A 39 12.62 -3.90 -3.11
N ASP A 40 12.16 -5.02 -3.63
CA ASP A 40 11.20 -5.90 -2.96
C ASP A 40 9.90 -5.20 -2.56
N ASN A 41 9.60 -4.04 -3.15
CA ASN A 41 8.40 -3.28 -2.87
C ASN A 41 7.21 -3.81 -3.69
N ASN A 42 6.08 -3.96 -3.02
CA ASN A 42 4.89 -4.60 -3.60
C ASN A 42 4.01 -3.65 -4.41
N THR A 43 4.23 -2.34 -4.32
CA THR A 43 3.37 -1.33 -4.96
C THR A 43 4.11 -0.40 -5.93
N TYR A 44 5.43 -0.42 -5.96
CA TYR A 44 6.20 0.47 -6.83
C TYR A 44 5.82 0.32 -8.30
N LEU A 45 5.70 -0.92 -8.79
CA LEU A 45 5.34 -1.19 -10.17
C LEU A 45 3.93 -0.69 -10.50
N LEU A 46 3.00 -0.83 -9.55
CA LEU A 46 1.63 -0.35 -9.71
C LEU A 46 1.61 1.16 -9.96
N GLU A 47 2.39 1.91 -9.19
CA GLU A 47 2.51 3.35 -9.35
C GLU A 47 3.26 3.73 -10.63
N SER A 48 4.46 3.17 -10.84
CA SER A 48 5.37 3.61 -11.89
C SER A 48 4.93 3.23 -13.31
N GLU A 49 4.28 2.08 -13.48
CA GLU A 49 3.92 1.55 -14.80
C GLU A 49 2.41 1.49 -15.07
N TYR A 50 1.58 1.48 -14.03
CA TYR A 50 0.13 1.30 -14.18
C TYR A 50 -0.69 2.46 -13.62
N GLU A 51 -0.04 3.57 -13.29
CA GLU A 51 -0.71 4.81 -12.88
C GLU A 51 -1.61 4.67 -11.64
N TRP A 52 -1.29 3.71 -10.77
CA TRP A 52 -2.02 3.55 -9.51
C TRP A 52 -1.62 4.65 -8.53
N LYS A 53 -2.56 5.01 -7.67
CA LYS A 53 -2.32 5.86 -6.51
C LYS A 53 -2.44 5.02 -5.25
N GLY A 54 -1.89 5.51 -4.16
CA GLY A 54 -1.98 4.75 -2.94
C GLY A 54 -1.49 5.43 -1.70
N LEU A 55 -1.55 4.68 -0.61
CA LEU A 55 -1.16 5.11 0.71
C LEU A 55 -0.28 4.04 1.33
N MET A 56 0.95 4.43 1.71
CA MET A 56 1.92 3.55 2.35
C MET A 56 2.09 3.92 3.80
N PHE A 57 2.28 2.91 4.64
CA PHE A 57 2.60 3.06 6.04
C PHE A 57 3.90 2.32 6.34
N GLU A 58 4.83 2.98 7.02
CA GLU A 58 6.10 2.41 7.44
C GLU A 58 6.44 2.90 8.84
N PHE A 59 6.90 2.00 9.71
CA PHE A 59 7.28 2.36 11.07
C PHE A 59 8.66 3.02 11.12
N GLU A 60 9.59 2.57 10.28
CA GLU A 60 10.98 3.02 10.31
C GLU A 60 11.19 4.30 9.51
N ASP A 61 11.57 5.37 10.18
CA ASP A 61 11.77 6.68 9.55
C ASP A 61 12.99 6.74 8.60
N LYS A 62 13.89 5.76 8.66
CA LYS A 62 15.04 5.67 7.76
C LYS A 62 14.65 5.61 6.28
N TYR A 63 13.43 5.18 5.97
CA TYR A 63 12.95 5.09 4.59
C TYR A 63 12.36 6.39 4.05
N LYS A 64 12.09 7.37 4.90
CA LYS A 64 11.42 8.62 4.51
C LYS A 64 12.12 9.31 3.34
N SER A 65 13.42 9.51 3.44
CA SER A 65 14.20 10.19 2.39
C SER A 65 14.20 9.42 1.07
N LEU A 66 14.13 8.09 1.13
CA LEU A 66 14.04 7.26 -0.07
C LEU A 66 12.67 7.40 -0.74
N TYR A 67 11.59 7.50 0.03
CA TYR A 67 10.26 7.73 -0.52
C TYR A 67 10.18 9.09 -1.22
N GLU A 68 10.73 10.12 -0.61
CA GLU A 68 10.80 11.46 -1.20
C GLU A 68 11.57 11.47 -2.53
N LYS A 69 12.60 10.64 -2.63
CA LYS A 69 13.46 10.56 -3.81
C LYS A 69 12.88 9.70 -4.94
N TYR A 70 12.26 8.56 -4.61
CA TYR A 70 11.93 7.51 -5.58
C TYR A 70 10.45 7.28 -5.81
N ARG A 71 9.58 7.81 -4.97
CA ARG A 71 8.13 7.70 -5.16
C ARG A 71 7.57 9.05 -5.60
N SER A 72 6.47 9.03 -6.34
CA SER A 72 5.83 10.23 -6.86
C SER A 72 4.76 10.76 -5.89
N GLU A 73 4.14 11.89 -6.28
CA GLU A 73 3.01 12.47 -5.55
C GLU A 73 1.75 11.57 -5.60
N ASP A 74 1.71 10.58 -6.48
CA ASP A 74 0.60 9.63 -6.57
C ASP A 74 0.52 8.69 -5.36
N THR A 75 1.61 8.55 -4.61
CA THR A 75 1.63 7.77 -3.38
C THR A 75 1.90 8.69 -2.19
N THR A 76 0.96 8.71 -1.24
CA THR A 76 1.17 9.32 0.07
C THR A 76 1.79 8.30 1.02
N TYR A 77 2.74 8.73 1.85
CA TYR A 77 3.32 7.85 2.85
C TYR A 77 3.18 8.45 4.26
N ILE A 78 3.00 7.57 5.25
CA ILE A 78 2.91 7.95 6.67
C ILE A 78 3.92 7.11 7.44
N ILE A 79 4.85 7.78 8.14
CA ILE A 79 5.83 7.12 9.00
C ILE A 79 5.25 7.12 10.41
N ALA A 80 4.72 5.97 10.82
CA ALA A 80 4.09 5.80 12.14
C ALA A 80 3.84 4.32 12.44
N ASP A 81 3.51 4.04 13.71
CA ASP A 81 2.98 2.74 14.09
C ASP A 81 1.54 2.61 13.57
N ALA A 82 1.37 1.71 12.60
CA ALA A 82 0.08 1.52 11.92
C ALA A 82 -1.05 1.09 12.88
N THR A 83 -0.72 0.45 14.00
CA THR A 83 -1.73 0.00 14.98
C THR A 83 -2.26 1.15 15.85
N GLY A 84 -1.58 2.29 15.85
CA GLY A 84 -1.93 3.45 16.69
C GLY A 84 -2.67 4.58 15.97
N LEU A 85 -3.06 4.40 14.70
CA LEU A 85 -3.62 5.47 13.88
C LEU A 85 -5.15 5.47 13.86
N ASP A 86 -5.72 6.65 13.60
CA ASP A 86 -7.14 6.84 13.35
C ASP A 86 -7.41 6.82 11.84
N TYR A 87 -7.89 5.70 11.33
CA TYR A 87 -8.09 5.50 9.89
C TYR A 87 -9.33 6.23 9.37
N VAL A 88 -10.34 6.47 10.21
CA VAL A 88 -11.49 7.30 9.81
C VAL A 88 -11.00 8.70 9.43
N ASP A 89 -10.18 9.29 10.28
CA ASP A 89 -9.63 10.62 10.05
C ASP A 89 -8.69 10.64 8.84
N ILE A 90 -7.77 9.68 8.75
CA ILE A 90 -6.80 9.57 7.64
C ILE A 90 -7.51 9.40 6.30
N PHE A 91 -8.48 8.49 6.21
CA PHE A 91 -9.21 8.24 4.97
C PHE A 91 -10.01 9.45 4.53
N SER A 92 -10.57 10.19 5.49
CA SER A 92 -11.30 11.42 5.20
C SER A 92 -10.39 12.53 4.71
N LYS A 93 -9.30 12.80 5.42
CA LYS A 93 -8.35 13.87 5.08
C LYS A 93 -7.64 13.64 3.75
N LEU A 94 -7.25 12.40 3.48
CA LEU A 94 -6.55 12.04 2.25
C LEU A 94 -7.49 11.66 1.11
N LYS A 95 -8.79 11.73 1.35
CA LYS A 95 -9.82 11.41 0.33
C LYS A 95 -9.61 10.04 -0.30
N VAL A 96 -9.36 9.04 0.55
CA VAL A 96 -9.17 7.66 0.09
C VAL A 96 -10.43 7.19 -0.64
N PRO A 97 -10.32 6.65 -1.86
CA PRO A 97 -11.49 6.23 -2.61
C PRO A 97 -12.26 5.10 -1.93
N LYS A 98 -13.56 5.03 -2.21
CA LYS A 98 -14.44 4.01 -1.61
C LYS A 98 -14.06 2.58 -1.98
N ASN A 99 -13.44 2.38 -3.14
CA ASN A 99 -12.99 1.08 -3.60
C ASN A 99 -11.47 1.04 -3.54
N ILE A 100 -10.94 0.09 -2.77
CA ILE A 100 -9.51 -0.16 -2.63
C ILE A 100 -9.21 -1.45 -3.38
N ASP A 101 -8.36 -1.36 -4.38
CA ASP A 101 -8.10 -2.46 -5.31
C ASP A 101 -7.08 -3.46 -4.79
N TYR A 102 -6.24 -3.04 -3.84
CA TYR A 102 -5.23 -3.90 -3.25
C TYR A 102 -4.89 -3.46 -1.84
N LEU A 103 -4.89 -4.42 -0.91
CA LEU A 103 -4.44 -4.24 0.48
C LEU A 103 -3.27 -5.18 0.74
N GLN A 104 -2.13 -4.62 1.12
CA GLN A 104 -0.93 -5.37 1.52
C GLN A 104 -0.63 -5.09 2.98
N ILE A 105 -0.53 -6.14 3.80
CA ILE A 105 -0.12 -6.04 5.20
C ILE A 105 1.08 -6.95 5.41
N ASP A 106 2.23 -6.35 5.67
CA ASP A 106 3.48 -7.06 5.92
C ASP A 106 4.24 -6.36 7.05
N LEU A 107 3.78 -6.60 8.28
CA LEU A 107 4.33 -5.97 9.47
C LEU A 107 5.22 -6.97 10.23
N GLU A 108 6.45 -6.58 10.54
CA GLU A 108 7.46 -7.46 11.13
C GLU A 108 7.27 -7.75 12.63
N ALA A 109 6.47 -6.98 13.34
CA ALA A 109 6.39 -7.02 14.80
C ALA A 109 5.48 -8.14 15.33
N GLY A 110 5.81 -9.40 15.05
CA GLY A 110 5.10 -10.56 15.61
C GLY A 110 3.77 -10.87 14.93
N MET A 111 3.19 -12.05 15.23
CA MET A 111 1.98 -12.54 14.55
C MET A 111 0.71 -11.76 14.88
N LEU A 112 0.65 -11.08 16.04
CA LEU A 112 -0.55 -10.38 16.48
C LEU A 112 -0.69 -8.99 15.85
N THR A 113 0.40 -8.39 15.36
CA THR A 113 0.37 -7.02 14.82
C THR A 113 -0.45 -6.91 13.53
N PRO A 114 -0.28 -7.78 12.52
CA PRO A 114 -1.13 -7.75 11.34
C PRO A 114 -2.60 -7.97 11.66
N LEU A 115 -2.91 -8.88 12.58
CA LEU A 115 -4.28 -9.16 12.98
C LEU A 115 -4.90 -7.97 13.72
N THR A 116 -4.16 -7.35 14.63
CA THR A 116 -4.60 -6.14 15.34
C THR A 116 -4.92 -5.01 14.37
N LEU A 117 -4.07 -4.80 13.37
CA LEU A 117 -4.31 -3.80 12.32
C LEU A 117 -5.56 -4.13 11.52
N LEU A 118 -5.72 -5.38 11.10
CA LEU A 118 -6.88 -5.80 10.32
C LEU A 118 -8.20 -5.62 11.10
N GLU A 119 -8.22 -5.96 12.37
CA GLU A 119 -9.37 -5.73 13.24
C GLU A 119 -9.70 -4.25 13.35
N LYS A 120 -8.68 -3.40 13.47
CA LYS A 120 -8.83 -1.94 13.55
C LYS A 120 -9.41 -1.37 12.25
N LEU A 121 -8.88 -1.78 11.11
CA LEU A 121 -9.41 -1.39 9.80
C LEU A 121 -10.87 -1.83 9.64
N ASN A 122 -11.18 -3.05 10.06
CA ASN A 122 -12.54 -3.57 9.98
C ASN A 122 -13.52 -2.71 10.80
N LYS A 123 -13.15 -2.35 12.03
CA LYS A 123 -14.00 -1.51 12.89
C LYS A 123 -14.16 -0.08 12.37
N GLN A 124 -13.09 0.50 11.82
CA GLN A 124 -13.05 1.91 11.50
C GLN A 124 -13.52 2.23 10.08
N VAL A 125 -13.12 1.44 9.09
CA VAL A 125 -13.28 1.85 7.69
C VAL A 125 -13.90 0.81 6.75
N MET A 126 -13.97 -0.47 7.11
CA MET A 126 -14.50 -1.49 6.20
C MET A 126 -16.02 -1.41 5.98
N ASP A 127 -16.74 -0.70 6.84
CA ASP A 127 -18.19 -0.41 6.62
C ASP A 127 -18.41 0.64 5.55
N THR A 128 -17.43 1.51 5.31
CA THR A 128 -17.55 2.65 4.39
C THR A 128 -16.71 2.48 3.13
N HIS A 129 -15.75 1.59 3.14
CA HIS A 129 -14.82 1.33 2.04
C HIS A 129 -14.79 -0.16 1.70
N LYS A 130 -14.73 -0.47 0.41
CA LYS A 130 -14.53 -1.84 -0.09
C LYS A 130 -13.06 -2.11 -0.32
N PHE A 131 -12.64 -3.24 0.17
CA PHE A 131 -11.26 -3.70 0.04
C PHE A 131 -11.19 -4.90 -0.90
#